data_46a85038f00395bdb799d7330714eec7
#
_entry.id   46a85038f00395bdb799d7330714eec7
#
_cell.length_a   1.000
_cell.length_b   1.000
_cell.length_c   1.000
_cell.angle_alpha   90.00
_cell.angle_beta   90.00
_cell.angle_gamma   90.00
#
_symmetry.space_group_name_H-M   'P 1'
#
loop_
_entity.id
_entity.type
_entity.pdbx_description
1 polymer ?
#
loop_
_entity_poly.entity_id
_entity_poly.type
_entity_poly.pdbx_seq_one_letter_code
_entity_poly.pdbx_strand_id
1 'polypeptide(L)'
;MARATYPGVLTKEGMERTIRIYFDACNEADVEKITACFVPDGIHYFPPGMYGGPFAGAETIAQRWADAVARIGSVWTVDNLVADPATGIAVIEWTHFKTFQDTVLRGDEWYDFDPGSGLIREIRAYYASPQDQTLSRLELGGFDYEGRGYPLLPPIARTR
;
A
#
# COMPACT_ATOMS: atom_id res chain seq x y z
N MET A 1 -22.33 -9.09 7.40
CA MET A 1 -21.50 -8.42 8.40
C MET A 1 -21.55 -6.92 8.17
N ALA A 2 -21.80 -6.13 9.21
CA ALA A 2 -21.77 -4.67 9.08
C ALA A 2 -20.33 -4.23 8.86
N ARG A 3 -20.08 -3.48 7.77
CA ARG A 3 -18.80 -2.78 7.55
C ARG A 3 -18.50 -1.91 8.76
N ALA A 4 -17.24 -1.90 9.20
CA ALA A 4 -16.78 -0.93 10.18
C ALA A 4 -16.99 0.47 9.57
N THR A 5 -18.04 1.16 10.03
CA THR A 5 -18.29 2.55 9.63
C THR A 5 -17.37 3.43 10.46
N TYR A 6 -16.41 4.06 9.79
CA TYR A 6 -15.66 5.16 10.40
C TYR A 6 -16.62 6.34 10.62
N PRO A 7 -16.43 7.13 11.67
CA PRO A 7 -17.26 8.32 11.90
C PRO A 7 -17.21 9.21 10.65
N GLY A 8 -18.36 9.75 10.24
CA GLY A 8 -18.55 10.53 9.01
C GLY A 8 -17.79 11.86 8.93
N VAL A 9 -16.77 12.04 9.77
CA VAL A 9 -15.83 13.15 9.75
C VAL A 9 -14.42 12.59 9.71
N LEU A 10 -13.67 12.93 8.65
CA LEU A 10 -12.27 12.56 8.56
C LEU A 10 -11.47 13.18 9.70
N THR A 11 -10.66 12.36 10.35
CA THR A 11 -9.64 12.79 11.30
C THR A 11 -8.28 12.28 10.86
N LYS A 12 -7.23 12.99 11.24
CA LYS A 12 -5.85 12.55 10.95
C LYS A 12 -5.62 11.13 11.45
N GLU A 13 -5.94 10.86 12.69
CA GLU A 13 -5.78 9.57 13.35
C GLU A 13 -6.62 8.46 12.68
N GLY A 14 -7.82 8.80 12.21
CA GLY A 14 -8.69 7.87 11.48
C GLY A 14 -8.10 7.47 10.13
N MET A 15 -7.61 8.44 9.37
CA MET A 15 -6.96 8.21 8.06
C MET A 15 -5.68 7.38 8.23
N GLU A 16 -4.81 7.76 9.19
CA GLU A 16 -3.58 7.01 9.49
C GLU A 16 -3.87 5.57 9.92
N ARG A 17 -4.88 5.37 10.75
CA ARG A 17 -5.31 4.04 11.21
C ARG A 17 -5.80 3.19 10.04
N THR A 18 -6.61 3.74 9.15
CA THR A 18 -7.14 3.02 8.00
C THR A 18 -6.01 2.53 7.09
N ILE A 19 -5.01 3.38 6.81
CA ILE A 19 -3.85 3.00 6.02
C ILE A 19 -3.06 1.87 6.68
N ARG A 20 -2.81 1.95 8.00
CA ARG A 20 -2.07 0.89 8.71
C ARG A 20 -2.84 -0.44 8.73
N ILE A 21 -4.15 -0.40 8.98
CA ILE A 21 -5.01 -1.60 8.90
C ILE A 21 -4.96 -2.20 7.48
N TYR A 22 -5.00 -1.37 6.45
CA TYR A 22 -4.89 -1.81 5.07
C TYR A 22 -3.57 -2.53 4.80
N PHE A 23 -2.42 -1.98 5.22
CA PHE A 23 -1.12 -2.63 5.04
C PHE A 23 -0.99 -3.92 5.86
N ASP A 24 -1.46 -3.94 7.12
CA ASP A 24 -1.49 -5.14 7.94
C ASP A 24 -2.33 -6.24 7.27
N ALA A 25 -3.52 -5.88 6.78
CA ALA A 25 -4.40 -6.80 6.05
C ALA A 25 -3.78 -7.33 4.76
N CYS A 26 -3.04 -6.48 4.01
CA CYS A 26 -2.27 -6.92 2.84
C CYS A 26 -1.22 -7.95 3.23
N ASN A 27 -0.46 -7.70 4.31
CA ASN A 27 0.56 -8.62 4.81
C ASN A 27 -0.04 -9.94 5.32
N GLU A 28 -1.25 -9.91 5.87
CA GLU A 28 -2.03 -11.08 6.30
C GLU A 28 -2.69 -11.82 5.12
N ALA A 29 -2.72 -11.22 3.93
CA ALA A 29 -3.50 -11.68 2.77
C ALA A 29 -5.00 -11.83 3.10
N ASP A 30 -5.52 -10.98 3.98
CA ASP A 30 -6.90 -11.01 4.46
C ASP A 30 -7.80 -10.18 3.53
N VAL A 31 -8.40 -10.87 2.55
CA VAL A 31 -9.25 -10.24 1.51
C VAL A 31 -10.41 -9.46 2.13
N GLU A 32 -11.03 -9.97 3.19
CA GLU A 32 -12.18 -9.31 3.83
C GLU A 32 -11.75 -8.01 4.50
N LYS A 33 -10.66 -8.02 5.26
CA LYS A 33 -10.12 -6.82 5.90
C LYS A 33 -9.66 -5.77 4.90
N ILE A 34 -8.99 -6.19 3.83
CA ILE A 34 -8.56 -5.27 2.77
C ILE A 34 -9.78 -4.60 2.14
N THR A 35 -10.77 -5.40 1.72
CA THR A 35 -12.03 -4.90 1.11
C THR A 35 -12.72 -3.88 2.00
N ALA A 36 -12.73 -4.11 3.32
CA ALA A 36 -13.37 -3.21 4.29
C ALA A 36 -12.71 -1.83 4.42
N CYS A 37 -11.47 -1.67 3.94
CA CYS A 37 -10.78 -0.37 3.95
C CYS A 37 -11.21 0.57 2.82
N PHE A 38 -11.92 0.07 1.80
CA PHE A 38 -12.26 0.81 0.58
C PHE A 38 -13.75 1.05 0.44
N VAL A 39 -14.10 2.13 -0.29
CA VAL A 39 -15.44 2.21 -0.90
C VAL A 39 -15.57 1.09 -1.95
N PRO A 40 -16.80 0.61 -2.25
CA PRO A 40 -16.97 -0.56 -3.15
C PRO A 40 -16.33 -0.42 -4.52
N ASP A 41 -16.35 0.78 -5.09
CA ASP A 41 -15.80 1.16 -6.39
C ASP A 41 -14.42 1.84 -6.28
N GLY A 42 -13.71 1.63 -5.16
CA GLY A 42 -12.36 2.14 -4.96
C GLY A 42 -11.40 1.70 -6.05
N ILE A 43 -10.40 2.53 -6.34
CA ILE A 43 -9.46 2.29 -7.43
C ILE A 43 -8.02 2.50 -6.98
N HIS A 44 -7.11 1.63 -7.46
CA HIS A 44 -5.69 1.73 -7.21
C HIS A 44 -4.93 1.85 -8.53
N TYR A 45 -4.30 3.00 -8.75
CA TYR A 45 -3.51 3.31 -9.94
C TYR A 45 -2.03 3.00 -9.76
N PHE A 46 -1.39 2.60 -10.86
CA PHE A 46 0.03 2.23 -10.94
C PHE A 46 0.69 2.89 -12.14
N PRO A 47 2.03 2.97 -12.18
CA PRO A 47 2.76 3.37 -13.38
C PRO A 47 2.40 2.50 -14.59
N PRO A 48 2.49 3.06 -15.82
CA PRO A 48 2.17 2.32 -17.04
C PRO A 48 2.95 1.00 -17.15
N GLY A 49 2.26 -0.05 -17.59
CA GLY A 49 2.86 -1.38 -17.76
C GLY A 49 2.90 -2.23 -16.49
N MET A 50 2.48 -1.68 -15.35
CA MET A 50 2.38 -2.46 -14.11
C MET A 50 0.99 -3.13 -14.02
N TYR A 51 0.99 -4.40 -13.64
CA TYR A 51 -0.21 -5.20 -13.32
C TYR A 51 -1.32 -5.25 -14.40
N GLY A 52 -1.04 -4.79 -15.62
CA GLY A 52 -2.03 -4.75 -16.70
C GLY A 52 -3.06 -3.62 -16.59
N GLY A 53 -2.80 -2.62 -15.75
CA GLY A 53 -3.65 -1.46 -15.53
C GLY A 53 -4.06 -1.29 -14.06
N PRO A 54 -4.95 -0.34 -13.74
CA PRO A 54 -5.40 -0.11 -12.37
C PRO A 54 -6.24 -1.29 -11.86
N PHE A 55 -6.20 -1.48 -10.53
CA PHE A 55 -7.14 -2.38 -9.86
C PHE A 55 -8.42 -1.60 -9.55
N ALA A 56 -9.52 -1.96 -10.20
CA ALA A 56 -10.82 -1.33 -10.03
C ALA A 56 -11.77 -2.19 -9.19
N GLY A 57 -12.28 -1.62 -8.10
CA GLY A 57 -13.14 -2.25 -7.11
C GLY A 57 -12.39 -2.81 -5.91
N ALA A 58 -12.98 -2.63 -4.73
CA ALA A 58 -12.39 -3.04 -3.45
C ALA A 58 -12.04 -4.54 -3.41
N GLU A 59 -12.91 -5.40 -3.92
CA GLU A 59 -12.68 -6.86 -3.96
C GLU A 59 -11.53 -7.21 -4.90
N THR A 60 -11.43 -6.54 -6.05
CA THR A 60 -10.31 -6.74 -6.99
C THR A 60 -8.99 -6.33 -6.35
N ILE A 61 -8.93 -5.17 -5.70
CA ILE A 61 -7.73 -4.72 -4.99
C ILE A 61 -7.30 -5.75 -3.95
N ALA A 62 -8.25 -6.22 -3.13
CA ALA A 62 -7.99 -7.18 -2.07
C ALA A 62 -7.45 -8.51 -2.61
N GLN A 63 -8.10 -9.07 -3.64
CA GLN A 63 -7.67 -10.33 -4.23
C GLN A 63 -6.27 -10.23 -4.86
N ARG A 64 -5.98 -9.13 -5.54
CA ARG A 64 -4.66 -8.90 -6.17
C ARG A 64 -3.53 -8.86 -5.15
N TRP A 65 -3.75 -8.27 -3.98
CA TRP A 65 -2.72 -8.26 -2.94
C TRP A 65 -2.56 -9.60 -2.26
N ALA A 66 -3.65 -10.34 -2.01
CA ALA A 66 -3.56 -11.71 -1.52
C ALA A 66 -2.79 -12.62 -2.50
N ASP A 67 -3.06 -12.48 -3.80
CA ASP A 67 -2.32 -13.19 -4.86
C ASP A 67 -0.83 -12.81 -4.87
N ALA A 68 -0.49 -11.56 -4.63
CA ALA A 68 0.91 -11.10 -4.56
C ALA A 68 1.64 -11.73 -3.36
N VAL A 69 1.00 -11.86 -2.22
CA VAL A 69 1.57 -12.60 -1.07
C VAL A 69 1.83 -14.06 -1.45
N ALA A 70 0.84 -14.72 -2.05
CA ALA A 70 0.94 -16.14 -2.39
C ALA A 70 2.00 -16.42 -3.48
N ARG A 71 2.12 -15.56 -4.48
CA ARG A 71 2.93 -15.82 -5.69
C ARG A 71 4.35 -15.29 -5.60
N ILE A 72 4.56 -14.15 -4.98
CA ILE A 72 5.87 -13.48 -4.92
C ILE A 72 6.37 -13.23 -3.50
N GLY A 73 5.62 -13.67 -2.49
CA GLY A 73 5.99 -13.51 -1.09
C GLY A 73 6.02 -12.05 -0.64
N SER A 74 5.06 -11.26 -1.11
CA SER A 74 5.00 -9.83 -0.83
C SER A 74 4.89 -9.53 0.65
N VAL A 75 5.69 -8.57 1.12
CA VAL A 75 5.63 -7.96 2.45
C VAL A 75 5.79 -6.46 2.27
N TRP A 76 4.93 -5.66 2.89
CA TRP A 76 4.98 -4.21 2.82
C TRP A 76 5.17 -3.57 4.18
N THR A 77 5.85 -2.43 4.19
CA THR A 77 5.95 -1.54 5.37
C THR A 77 5.52 -0.14 5.00
N VAL A 78 4.90 0.56 5.95
CA VAL A 78 4.65 2.01 5.89
C VAL A 78 5.78 2.69 6.63
N ASP A 79 6.65 3.37 5.89
CA ASP A 79 7.90 3.93 6.42
C ASP A 79 7.72 5.37 6.90
N ASN A 80 6.91 6.17 6.19
CA ASN A 80 6.45 7.50 6.60
C ASN A 80 4.97 7.67 6.23
N LEU A 81 4.27 8.52 6.99
CA LEU A 81 2.87 8.82 6.72
C LEU A 81 2.52 10.25 7.14
N VAL A 82 1.86 10.97 6.24
CA VAL A 82 1.30 12.29 6.49
C VAL A 82 -0.15 12.29 6.01
N ALA A 83 -1.08 12.74 6.85
CA ALA A 83 -2.50 12.85 6.52
C ALA A 83 -3.03 14.24 6.82
N ASP A 84 -3.84 14.75 5.90
CA ASP A 84 -4.55 16.03 6.02
C ASP A 84 -6.06 15.79 5.91
N PRO A 85 -6.79 15.79 7.04
CA PRO A 85 -8.23 15.58 7.06
C PRO A 85 -9.02 16.71 6.39
N ALA A 86 -8.44 17.92 6.27
CA ALA A 86 -9.13 19.05 5.62
C ALA A 86 -9.29 18.82 4.11
N THR A 87 -8.33 18.16 3.49
CA THR A 87 -8.37 17.82 2.07
C THR A 87 -8.83 16.38 1.81
N GLY A 88 -8.82 15.53 2.83
CA GLY A 88 -9.08 14.10 2.68
C GLY A 88 -7.93 13.34 2.01
N ILE A 89 -6.74 13.94 1.97
CA ILE A 89 -5.55 13.37 1.31
C ILE A 89 -4.56 12.87 2.36
N ALA A 90 -3.99 11.69 2.11
CA ALA A 90 -2.83 11.21 2.83
C ALA A 90 -1.74 10.77 1.84
N VAL A 91 -0.50 10.82 2.31
CA VAL A 91 0.67 10.39 1.54
C VAL A 91 1.53 9.50 2.43
N ILE A 92 2.05 8.43 1.86
CA ILE A 92 3.00 7.54 2.54
C ILE A 92 4.24 7.32 1.70
N GLU A 93 5.35 7.00 2.37
CA GLU A 93 6.44 6.24 1.78
C GLU A 93 6.32 4.78 2.24
N TRP A 94 6.56 3.86 1.32
CA TRP A 94 6.47 2.44 1.59
C TRP A 94 7.64 1.66 1.02
N THR A 95 7.87 0.50 1.59
CA THR A 95 8.78 -0.52 1.05
C THR A 95 7.99 -1.79 0.75
N HIS A 96 8.21 -2.36 -0.42
CA HIS A 96 7.69 -3.65 -0.85
C HIS A 96 8.83 -4.65 -1.01
N PHE A 97 8.87 -5.63 -0.15
CA PHE A 97 9.79 -6.77 -0.25
C PHE A 97 9.11 -7.89 -1.04
N LYS A 98 9.69 -8.27 -2.16
CA LYS A 98 9.27 -9.44 -2.96
C LYS A 98 10.15 -10.61 -2.57
N THR A 99 9.83 -11.27 -1.44
CA THR A 99 10.76 -12.17 -0.75
C THR A 99 11.13 -13.41 -1.57
N PHE A 100 10.22 -13.91 -2.42
CA PHE A 100 10.52 -15.07 -3.29
C PHE A 100 11.37 -14.70 -4.50
N GLN A 101 11.54 -13.43 -4.78
CA GLN A 101 12.34 -12.90 -5.90
C GLN A 101 13.63 -12.23 -5.42
N ASP A 102 13.81 -12.07 -4.12
CA ASP A 102 14.92 -11.32 -3.50
C ASP A 102 15.03 -9.89 -4.08
N THR A 103 13.90 -9.21 -4.24
CA THR A 103 13.85 -7.83 -4.75
C THR A 103 13.16 -6.90 -3.76
N VAL A 104 13.57 -5.64 -3.79
CA VAL A 104 13.03 -4.55 -2.99
C VAL A 104 12.57 -3.43 -3.92
N LEU A 105 11.36 -2.94 -3.71
CA LEU A 105 10.80 -1.78 -4.39
C LEU A 105 10.42 -0.74 -3.34
N ARG A 106 10.76 0.52 -3.58
CA ARG A 106 10.35 1.64 -2.73
C ARG A 106 9.60 2.66 -3.55
N GLY A 107 8.63 3.30 -2.92
CA GLY A 107 7.84 4.30 -3.57
C GLY A 107 7.01 5.11 -2.59
N ASP A 108 6.14 5.91 -3.14
CA ASP A 108 5.13 6.64 -2.41
C ASP A 108 3.73 6.38 -2.97
N GLU A 109 2.73 6.59 -2.14
CA GLU A 109 1.33 6.49 -2.51
C GLU A 109 0.55 7.66 -1.96
N TRP A 110 -0.33 8.18 -2.81
CA TRP A 110 -1.31 9.21 -2.49
C TRP A 110 -2.68 8.57 -2.33
N TYR A 111 -3.29 8.80 -1.18
CA TYR A 111 -4.60 8.30 -0.82
C TYR A 111 -5.63 9.42 -0.88
N ASP A 112 -6.78 9.13 -1.46
CA ASP A 112 -7.96 9.99 -1.43
C ASP A 112 -9.05 9.27 -0.64
N PHE A 113 -9.54 9.91 0.43
CA PHE A 113 -10.55 9.35 1.33
C PHE A 113 -11.93 9.91 1.01
N ASP A 114 -12.93 9.05 1.05
CA ASP A 114 -14.32 9.47 1.00
C ASP A 114 -14.73 10.14 2.33
N PRO A 115 -15.10 11.43 2.32
CA PRO A 115 -15.39 12.14 3.57
C PRO A 115 -16.68 11.66 4.25
N GLY A 116 -17.58 11.02 3.51
CA GLY A 116 -18.83 10.51 4.06
C GLY A 116 -18.67 9.21 4.83
N SER A 117 -17.78 8.32 4.36
CA SER A 117 -17.55 7.00 4.97
C SER A 117 -16.23 6.88 5.72
N GLY A 118 -15.25 7.73 5.43
CA GLY A 118 -13.89 7.61 5.95
C GLY A 118 -13.08 6.47 5.32
N LEU A 119 -13.59 5.87 4.24
CA LEU A 119 -12.93 4.78 3.52
C LEU A 119 -12.05 5.32 2.39
N ILE A 120 -11.10 4.50 1.96
CA ILE A 120 -10.22 4.83 0.83
C ILE A 120 -11.04 4.77 -0.46
N ARG A 121 -11.02 5.85 -1.23
CA ARG A 121 -11.67 5.96 -2.54
C ARG A 121 -10.69 5.72 -3.68
N GLU A 122 -9.47 6.22 -3.54
CA GLU A 122 -8.46 6.15 -4.58
C GLU A 122 -7.04 6.04 -3.99
N ILE A 123 -6.20 5.26 -4.64
CA ILE A 123 -4.76 5.23 -4.39
C ILE A 123 -4.02 5.49 -5.70
N ARG A 124 -2.99 6.33 -5.65
CA ARG A 124 -2.06 6.60 -6.76
C ARG A 124 -0.65 6.25 -6.32
N ALA A 125 -0.09 5.18 -6.87
CA ALA A 125 1.24 4.69 -6.53
C ALA A 125 2.31 5.23 -7.49
N TYR A 126 3.41 5.72 -6.95
CA TYR A 126 4.60 6.16 -7.68
C TYR A 126 5.82 5.38 -7.19
N TYR A 127 6.67 4.91 -8.10
CA TYR A 127 7.80 4.05 -7.78
C TYR A 127 9.14 4.67 -8.15
N ALA A 128 10.18 4.28 -7.44
CA ALA A 128 11.54 4.40 -7.94
C ALA A 128 11.68 3.54 -9.22
N SER A 129 12.04 4.15 -10.33
CA SER A 129 12.06 3.52 -11.66
C SER A 129 13.42 3.77 -12.33
N PRO A 130 14.47 3.01 -11.96
CA PRO A 130 15.79 3.15 -12.58
C PRO A 130 15.76 2.68 -14.04
N GLN A 131 16.70 3.20 -14.85
CA GLN A 131 16.85 2.75 -16.25
C GLN A 131 17.29 1.28 -16.32
N ASP A 132 18.12 0.83 -15.39
CA ASP A 132 18.53 -0.57 -15.28
C ASP A 132 17.45 -1.37 -14.53
N GLN A 133 16.65 -2.10 -15.29
CA GLN A 133 15.58 -2.94 -14.76
C GLN A 133 16.07 -4.27 -14.18
N THR A 134 17.39 -4.55 -14.25
CA THR A 134 17.98 -5.77 -13.66
C THR A 134 18.32 -5.63 -12.19
N LEU A 135 18.26 -4.41 -11.66
CA LEU A 135 18.53 -4.14 -10.23
C LEU A 135 17.49 -4.84 -9.34
N SER A 136 18.00 -5.55 -8.32
CA SER A 136 17.14 -6.18 -7.31
C SER A 136 16.61 -5.19 -6.26
N ARG A 137 17.19 -3.99 -6.20
CA ARG A 137 16.78 -2.92 -5.29
C ARG A 137 16.38 -1.69 -6.09
N LEU A 138 15.10 -1.48 -6.22
CA LEU A 138 14.49 -0.34 -6.90
C LEU A 138 14.21 0.75 -5.87
N GLU A 139 15.23 1.53 -5.58
CA GLU A 139 15.25 2.56 -4.53
C GLU A 139 16.10 3.76 -4.97
N LEU A 140 16.13 4.83 -4.19
CA LEU A 140 16.90 6.03 -4.51
C LEU A 140 18.40 5.78 -4.33
N GLY A 141 19.18 6.04 -5.38
CA GLY A 141 20.63 5.89 -5.36
C GLY A 141 21.30 6.89 -4.41
N GLY A 142 22.19 6.39 -3.53
CA GLY A 142 22.91 7.22 -2.57
C GLY A 142 22.08 7.72 -1.37
N PHE A 143 20.82 7.33 -1.25
CA PHE A 143 20.00 7.65 -0.08
C PHE A 143 20.34 6.71 1.07
N ASP A 144 20.59 7.27 2.25
CA ASP A 144 20.94 6.51 3.46
C ASP A 144 19.68 5.95 4.14
N TYR A 145 19.15 4.84 3.61
CA TYR A 145 17.99 4.18 4.16
C TYR A 145 18.24 3.65 5.59
N GLU A 146 19.42 3.07 5.84
CA GLU A 146 19.76 2.50 7.14
C GLU A 146 19.87 3.59 8.22
N GLY A 147 20.67 4.62 7.98
CA GLY A 147 20.86 5.71 8.94
C GLY A 147 19.60 6.53 9.20
N ARG A 148 18.61 6.47 8.31
CA ARG A 148 17.30 7.12 8.45
C ARG A 148 16.20 6.20 9.01
N GLY A 149 16.53 4.97 9.41
CA GLY A 149 15.62 4.04 10.05
C GLY A 149 14.62 3.34 9.12
N TYR A 150 14.90 3.31 7.82
CA TYR A 150 14.08 2.53 6.88
C TYR A 150 14.37 1.03 7.00
N PRO A 151 13.38 0.16 6.79
CA PRO A 151 13.60 -1.27 6.88
C PRO A 151 14.52 -1.75 5.75
N LEU A 152 15.53 -2.54 6.10
CA LEU A 152 16.46 -3.17 5.15
C LEU A 152 16.07 -4.61 4.84
N LEU A 153 15.38 -5.25 5.78
CA LEU A 153 14.89 -6.63 5.67
C LEU A 153 13.38 -6.65 5.91
N PRO A 154 12.66 -7.59 5.31
CA PRO A 154 11.24 -7.75 5.55
C PRO A 154 10.98 -8.12 7.01
N PRO A 155 9.97 -7.50 7.67
CA PRO A 155 9.60 -7.84 9.04
C PRO A 155 8.92 -9.21 9.17
N ILE A 156 8.48 -9.79 8.05
CA ILE A 156 7.82 -11.09 8.00
C ILE A 156 8.64 -12.01 7.12
N ALA A 157 9.03 -13.19 7.66
CA ALA A 157 9.62 -14.26 6.87
C ALA A 157 8.52 -15.00 6.09
N ARG A 158 8.72 -15.20 4.78
CA ARG A 158 7.82 -15.98 3.94
C ARG A 158 8.50 -17.30 3.54
N THR A 159 7.76 -18.38 3.62
CA THR A 159 8.15 -19.69 3.06
C THR A 159 7.27 -19.98 1.84
N ARG A 160 7.87 -20.62 0.82
CA ARG A 160 7.15 -21.09 -0.37
C ARG A 160 6.29 -22.29 -0.05
#